data_dc71b58423638e9d48fc61c27e6e2729
#
_entry.id   dc71b58423638e9d48fc61c27e6e2729
#
_cell.length_a   1.000
_cell.length_b   1.000
_cell.length_c   1.000
_cell.angle_alpha   90.00
_cell.angle_beta   90.00
_cell.angle_gamma   90.00
#
_symmetry.space_group_name_H-M   'P 1'
#
loop_
_entity.id
_entity.type
_entity.pdbx_description
1 polymer ?
#
loop_
_entity_poly.entity_id
_entity_poly.type
_entity_poly.pdbx_seq_one_letter_code
_entity_poly.pdbx_strand_id
1 'polypeptide(L)'
;HRVDRRQRQMCIRDSHNIPEGLAVGVAFGAIASGMDIGFTLGGAIALAIGMGLQNAPEGFAVSMPMRRAGFSRFKSWQWGQLSAIVEPIFAVIGAAIVIAVYPILPYALAFAAGAMIFIVVEEVIPESQSGGNADIATMGLIAGFIIMMCLDVALG
;
A
#
# COMPACT_ATOMS: atom_id res chain seq x y z
N HIS A 1 15.64 -1.99 22.22
CA HIS A 1 16.06 -1.60 20.84
C HIS A 1 15.32 -2.34 19.71
N ARG A 2 14.98 -3.65 19.85
CA ARG A 2 14.25 -4.38 18.79
C ARG A 2 12.75 -4.04 18.75
N VAL A 3 12.13 -3.80 19.89
CA VAL A 3 10.69 -3.43 19.98
C VAL A 3 10.46 -2.05 19.39
N ASP A 4 11.34 -1.09 19.68
CA ASP A 4 11.27 0.29 19.22
C ASP A 4 11.41 0.38 17.68
N ARG A 5 12.33 -0.40 17.10
CA ARG A 5 12.49 -0.47 15.65
C ARG A 5 11.24 -1.04 14.96
N ARG A 6 10.65 -2.13 15.49
CA ARG A 6 9.43 -2.72 14.94
C ARG A 6 8.22 -1.80 15.03
N GLN A 7 8.04 -1.07 16.13
CA GLN A 7 6.96 -0.09 16.26
C GLN A 7 7.10 1.05 15.26
N ARG A 8 8.31 1.58 15.09
CA ARG A 8 8.59 2.63 14.09
C ARG A 8 8.30 2.16 12.67
N GLN A 9 8.62 0.93 12.34
CA GLN A 9 8.40 0.30 11.06
C GLN A 9 6.92 0.09 10.75
N MET A 10 6.11 -0.32 11.75
CA MET A 10 4.65 -0.38 11.62
C MET A 10 4.06 1.01 11.35
N CYS A 11 4.47 2.02 12.09
CA CYS A 11 3.97 3.39 11.89
C CYS A 11 4.31 3.95 10.50
N ILE A 12 5.51 3.70 9.99
CA ILE A 12 5.91 4.16 8.64
C ILE A 12 5.10 3.43 7.57
N ARG A 13 4.90 2.11 7.75
CA ARG A 13 4.10 1.30 6.82
C ARG A 13 2.62 1.71 6.81
N ASP A 14 2.02 1.98 7.98
CA ASP A 14 0.62 2.41 8.05
C ASP A 14 0.42 3.82 7.46
N SER A 15 1.48 4.63 7.38
CA SER A 15 1.41 5.99 6.86
C SER A 15 1.22 6.06 5.34
N HIS A 16 1.61 5.03 4.56
CA HIS A 16 1.42 5.05 3.10
C HIS A 16 -0.02 4.70 2.69
N ASN A 17 -0.74 3.92 3.49
CA ASN A 17 -2.13 3.56 3.22
C ASN A 17 -3.07 4.79 3.25
N ILE A 18 -2.68 5.86 3.95
CA ILE A 18 -3.46 7.11 3.99
C ILE A 18 -3.52 7.79 2.62
N PRO A 19 -2.39 8.13 1.96
CA PRO A 19 -2.40 8.68 0.61
C PRO A 19 -3.05 7.77 -0.44
N GLU A 20 -2.92 6.46 -0.31
CA GLU A 20 -3.53 5.49 -1.23
C GLU A 20 -5.05 5.50 -1.12
N GLY A 21 -5.58 5.45 0.10
CA GLY A 21 -7.01 5.62 0.34
C GLY A 21 -7.52 6.97 -0.17
N LEU A 22 -6.80 8.06 0.11
CA LEU A 22 -7.14 9.40 -0.39
C LEU A 22 -7.18 9.44 -1.92
N ALA A 23 -6.24 8.78 -2.62
CA ALA A 23 -6.21 8.74 -4.09
C ALA A 23 -7.48 8.10 -4.67
N VAL A 24 -7.88 6.95 -4.14
CA VAL A 24 -9.14 6.29 -4.53
C VAL A 24 -10.34 7.19 -4.24
N GLY A 25 -10.39 7.77 -3.04
CA GLY A 25 -11.46 8.67 -2.63
C GLY A 25 -11.60 9.90 -3.51
N VAL A 26 -10.47 10.54 -3.85
CA VAL A 26 -10.43 11.71 -4.73
C VAL A 26 -10.92 11.36 -6.13
N ALA A 27 -10.54 10.20 -6.69
CA ALA A 27 -10.99 9.78 -8.01
C ALA A 27 -12.53 9.66 -8.07
N PHE A 28 -13.16 8.98 -7.12
CA PHE A 28 -14.62 8.86 -7.07
C PHE A 28 -15.32 10.17 -6.68
N GLY A 29 -14.77 10.91 -5.72
CA GLY A 29 -15.32 12.19 -5.26
C GLY A 29 -15.32 13.25 -6.34
N ALA A 30 -14.27 13.33 -7.15
CA ALA A 30 -14.17 14.24 -8.27
C ALA A 30 -15.22 13.96 -9.34
N ILE A 31 -15.41 12.68 -9.70
CA ILE A 31 -16.44 12.26 -10.63
C ILE A 31 -17.83 12.63 -10.10
N ALA A 32 -18.11 12.33 -8.84
CA ALA A 32 -19.39 12.64 -8.21
C ALA A 32 -19.67 14.17 -8.12
N SER A 33 -18.62 14.97 -7.98
CA SER A 33 -18.70 16.43 -7.90
C SER A 33 -18.66 17.12 -9.28
N GLY A 34 -18.53 16.37 -10.37
CA GLY A 34 -18.41 16.90 -11.72
C GLY A 34 -17.09 17.62 -12.00
N MET A 35 -16.05 17.38 -11.20
CA MET A 35 -14.71 17.91 -11.45
C MET A 35 -14.04 17.16 -12.59
N ASP A 36 -13.52 17.90 -13.56
CA ASP A 36 -12.68 17.31 -14.61
C ASP A 36 -11.23 17.23 -14.14
N ILE A 37 -10.85 16.06 -13.63
CA ILE A 37 -9.48 15.74 -13.21
C ILE A 37 -8.84 14.67 -14.09
N GLY A 38 -9.41 14.41 -15.27
CA GLY A 38 -8.93 13.41 -16.22
C GLY A 38 -9.29 11.96 -15.86
N PHE A 39 -10.05 11.73 -14.77
CA PHE A 39 -10.52 10.39 -14.39
C PHE A 39 -11.90 10.07 -14.96
N THR A 40 -12.02 8.90 -15.57
CA THR A 40 -13.33 8.28 -15.90
C THR A 40 -13.76 7.37 -14.77
N LEU A 41 -15.06 7.02 -14.73
CA LEU A 41 -15.55 6.03 -13.75
C LEU A 41 -14.84 4.68 -13.92
N GLY A 42 -14.54 4.27 -15.15
CA GLY A 42 -13.77 3.07 -15.44
C GLY A 42 -12.36 3.14 -14.87
N GLY A 43 -11.67 4.28 -15.03
CA GLY A 43 -10.35 4.50 -14.44
C GLY A 43 -10.36 4.50 -12.90
N ALA A 44 -11.38 5.12 -12.28
CA ALA A 44 -11.52 5.09 -10.83
C ALA A 44 -11.76 3.66 -10.28
N ILE A 45 -12.56 2.86 -10.99
CA ILE A 45 -12.78 1.45 -10.65
C ILE A 45 -11.49 0.64 -10.83
N ALA A 46 -10.75 0.85 -11.93
CA ALA A 46 -9.47 0.19 -12.18
C ALA A 46 -8.45 0.52 -11.09
N LEU A 47 -8.35 1.80 -10.69
CA LEU A 47 -7.51 2.24 -9.58
C LEU A 47 -7.88 1.52 -8.27
N ALA A 48 -9.16 1.46 -7.93
CA ALA A 48 -9.62 0.79 -6.70
C ALA A 48 -9.32 -0.71 -6.72
N ILE A 49 -9.47 -1.37 -7.87
CA ILE A 49 -9.12 -2.79 -8.03
C ILE A 49 -7.60 -2.98 -7.90
N GLY A 50 -6.80 -2.13 -8.55
CA GLY A 50 -5.33 -2.16 -8.47
C GLY A 50 -4.85 -2.03 -7.02
N MET A 51 -5.35 -1.04 -6.28
CA MET A 51 -5.07 -0.86 -4.85
C MET A 51 -5.49 -2.09 -4.02
N GLY A 52 -6.67 -2.64 -4.27
CA GLY A 52 -7.12 -3.86 -3.59
C GLY A 52 -6.22 -5.08 -3.84
N LEU A 53 -5.69 -5.22 -5.05
CA LEU A 53 -4.73 -6.29 -5.39
C LEU A 53 -3.37 -6.07 -4.73
N GLN A 54 -2.91 -4.82 -4.64
CA GLN A 54 -1.66 -4.43 -3.97
C GLN A 54 -1.72 -4.73 -2.47
N ASN A 55 -2.86 -4.56 -1.84
CA ASN A 55 -3.07 -4.83 -0.41
C ASN A 55 -2.83 -6.30 -0.01
N ALA A 56 -2.97 -7.25 -0.91
CA ALA A 56 -2.69 -8.65 -0.60
C ALA A 56 -1.21 -8.91 -0.26
N PRO A 57 -0.21 -8.53 -1.10
CA PRO A 57 1.20 -8.59 -0.72
C PRO A 57 1.54 -7.82 0.55
N GLU A 58 0.95 -6.65 0.75
CA GLU A 58 1.17 -5.81 1.93
C GLU A 58 0.66 -6.47 3.21
N GLY A 59 -0.54 -7.06 3.17
CA GLY A 59 -1.08 -7.84 4.27
C GLY A 59 -0.19 -9.06 4.62
N PHE A 60 0.42 -9.70 3.61
CA PHE A 60 1.43 -10.75 3.84
C PHE A 60 2.69 -10.19 4.51
N ALA A 61 3.16 -9.03 4.09
CA ALA A 61 4.33 -8.38 4.69
C ALA A 61 4.12 -8.00 6.17
N VAL A 62 2.89 -7.77 6.61
CA VAL A 62 2.53 -7.60 8.03
C VAL A 62 2.40 -8.95 8.74
N SER A 63 1.67 -9.90 8.14
CA SER A 63 1.30 -11.16 8.82
C SER A 63 2.48 -12.14 8.97
N MET A 64 3.45 -12.14 8.05
CA MET A 64 4.58 -13.07 8.11
C MET A 64 5.53 -12.83 9.31
N PRO A 65 5.98 -11.59 9.62
CA PRO A 65 6.74 -11.32 10.85
C PRO A 65 5.97 -11.68 12.13
N MET A 66 4.65 -11.47 12.16
CA MET A 66 3.81 -11.86 13.30
C MET A 66 3.82 -13.38 13.50
N ARG A 67 3.76 -14.16 12.39
CA ARG A 67 3.90 -15.62 12.45
C ARG A 67 5.26 -16.05 13.01
N ARG A 68 6.34 -15.42 12.56
CA ARG A 68 7.70 -15.67 13.09
C ARG A 68 7.83 -15.31 14.56
N ALA A 69 7.08 -14.31 15.04
CA ALA A 69 7.02 -13.93 16.46
C ALA A 69 6.17 -14.89 17.32
N GLY A 70 5.62 -15.98 16.74
CA GLY A 70 4.87 -17.02 17.45
C GLY A 70 3.37 -16.81 17.55
N PHE A 71 2.81 -15.78 16.91
CA PHE A 71 1.35 -15.59 16.87
C PHE A 71 0.66 -16.71 16.06
N SER A 72 -0.59 -17.02 16.38
CA SER A 72 -1.38 -17.99 15.62
C SER A 72 -1.61 -17.51 14.17
N ARG A 73 -1.89 -18.44 13.24
CA ARG A 73 -2.18 -18.12 11.83
C ARG A 73 -3.32 -17.10 11.71
N PHE A 74 -4.38 -17.32 12.47
CA PHE A 74 -5.56 -16.44 12.45
C PHE A 74 -5.24 -15.03 12.96
N LYS A 75 -4.55 -14.90 14.08
CA LYS A 75 -4.13 -13.60 14.61
C LYS A 75 -3.20 -12.85 13.64
N SER A 76 -2.23 -13.55 13.07
CA SER A 76 -1.33 -12.93 12.09
C SER A 76 -2.07 -12.43 10.86
N TRP A 77 -3.01 -13.22 10.34
CA TRP A 77 -3.87 -12.82 9.23
C TRP A 77 -4.75 -11.62 9.59
N GLN A 78 -5.38 -11.62 10.78
CA GLN A 78 -6.18 -10.47 11.24
C GLN A 78 -5.37 -9.17 11.25
N TRP A 79 -4.15 -9.18 11.76
CA TRP A 79 -3.29 -8.00 11.77
C TRP A 79 -2.94 -7.52 10.35
N GLY A 80 -2.69 -8.45 9.43
CA GLY A 80 -2.51 -8.13 8.02
C GLY A 80 -3.75 -7.47 7.38
N GLN A 81 -4.95 -7.91 7.74
CA GLN A 81 -6.20 -7.29 7.25
C GLN A 81 -6.46 -5.93 7.91
N LEU A 82 -6.17 -5.80 9.21
CA LEU A 82 -6.39 -4.54 9.93
C LEU A 82 -5.48 -3.42 9.45
N SER A 83 -4.30 -3.72 8.92
CA SER A 83 -3.41 -2.70 8.35
C SER A 83 -4.03 -2.00 7.13
N ALA A 84 -4.84 -2.69 6.35
CA ALA A 84 -5.51 -2.14 5.18
C ALA A 84 -6.81 -1.38 5.49
N ILE A 85 -7.35 -1.45 6.72
CA ILE A 85 -8.63 -0.81 7.07
C ILE A 85 -8.56 0.74 7.03
N VAL A 86 -7.36 1.27 7.10
CA VAL A 86 -7.09 2.71 7.00
C VAL A 86 -7.50 3.26 5.63
N GLU A 87 -7.27 2.50 4.55
CA GLU A 87 -7.55 2.93 3.18
C GLU A 87 -9.02 3.24 2.90
N PRO A 88 -10.00 2.34 3.18
CA PRO A 88 -11.40 2.67 2.96
C PRO A 88 -11.87 3.86 3.80
N ILE A 89 -11.32 4.06 5.01
CA ILE A 89 -11.64 5.22 5.83
C ILE A 89 -11.16 6.49 5.13
N PHE A 90 -9.91 6.53 4.69
CA PHE A 90 -9.37 7.70 4.00
C PHE A 90 -9.92 7.87 2.58
N ALA A 91 -10.41 6.80 1.93
CA ALA A 91 -11.15 6.91 0.68
C ALA A 91 -12.47 7.67 0.88
N VAL A 92 -13.23 7.37 1.93
CA VAL A 92 -14.45 8.11 2.27
C VAL A 92 -14.13 9.58 2.60
N ILE A 93 -13.08 9.82 3.37
CA ILE A 93 -12.63 11.18 3.71
C ILE A 93 -12.20 11.93 2.43
N GLY A 94 -11.37 11.32 1.58
CA GLY A 94 -10.90 11.89 0.33
C GLY A 94 -12.05 12.25 -0.62
N ALA A 95 -13.06 11.38 -0.73
CA ALA A 95 -14.25 11.67 -1.53
C ALA A 95 -15.06 12.86 -0.95
N ALA A 96 -15.20 12.93 0.38
CA ALA A 96 -15.98 13.98 1.04
C ALA A 96 -15.33 15.37 0.94
N ILE A 97 -14.00 15.44 0.94
CA ILE A 97 -13.24 16.70 0.94
C ILE A 97 -12.34 16.84 -0.30
N VAL A 98 -12.77 16.28 -1.44
CA VAL A 98 -11.98 16.21 -2.67
C VAL A 98 -11.37 17.54 -3.11
N ILE A 99 -12.11 18.64 -3.00
CA ILE A 99 -11.66 19.99 -3.38
C ILE A 99 -10.42 20.41 -2.57
N ALA A 100 -10.37 20.06 -1.28
CA ALA A 100 -9.25 20.40 -0.40
C ALA A 100 -8.07 19.45 -0.56
N VAL A 101 -8.32 18.16 -0.82
CA VAL A 101 -7.28 17.12 -0.88
C VAL A 101 -6.60 17.07 -2.24
N TYR A 102 -7.33 17.32 -3.32
CA TYR A 102 -6.80 17.20 -4.68
C TYR A 102 -5.48 17.95 -4.93
N PRO A 103 -5.30 19.23 -4.50
CA PRO A 103 -4.06 19.96 -4.74
C PRO A 103 -2.83 19.41 -4.02
N ILE A 104 -3.02 18.75 -2.87
CA ILE A 104 -1.93 18.20 -2.04
C ILE A 104 -1.65 16.72 -2.34
N LEU A 105 -2.55 16.05 -3.04
CA LEU A 105 -2.47 14.62 -3.32
C LEU A 105 -1.15 14.19 -3.99
N PRO A 106 -0.61 14.89 -5.01
CA PRO A 106 0.66 14.50 -5.62
C PRO A 106 1.84 14.46 -4.62
N TYR A 107 1.87 15.40 -3.69
CA TYR A 107 2.91 15.45 -2.65
C TYR A 107 2.74 14.32 -1.63
N ALA A 108 1.50 14.01 -1.26
CA ALA A 108 1.19 12.91 -0.36
C ALA A 108 1.54 11.55 -0.98
N LEU A 109 1.24 11.35 -2.27
CA LEU A 109 1.62 10.14 -3.01
C LEU A 109 3.13 10.01 -3.18
N ALA A 110 3.84 11.12 -3.46
CA ALA A 110 5.30 11.12 -3.53
C ALA A 110 5.94 10.75 -2.18
N PHE A 111 5.38 11.24 -1.09
CA PHE A 111 5.81 10.86 0.27
C PHE A 111 5.57 9.37 0.53
N ALA A 112 4.39 8.86 0.19
CA ALA A 112 4.05 7.44 0.33
C ALA A 112 5.00 6.54 -0.46
N ALA A 113 5.28 6.88 -1.73
CA ALA A 113 6.23 6.16 -2.56
C ALA A 113 7.64 6.13 -1.94
N GLY A 114 8.13 7.25 -1.41
CA GLY A 114 9.40 7.32 -0.70
C GLY A 114 9.43 6.45 0.55
N ALA A 115 8.35 6.45 1.35
CA ALA A 115 8.22 5.63 2.53
C ALA A 115 8.23 4.12 2.20
N MET A 116 7.53 3.71 1.12
CA MET A 116 7.54 2.32 0.65
C MET A 116 8.93 1.88 0.18
N ILE A 117 9.62 2.70 -0.62
CA ILE A 117 10.99 2.39 -1.05
C ILE A 117 11.91 2.23 0.16
N PHE A 118 11.80 3.11 1.16
CA PHE A 118 12.59 3.02 2.39
C PHE A 118 12.37 1.68 3.11
N ILE A 119 11.12 1.26 3.30
CA ILE A 119 10.79 -0.02 3.96
C ILE A 119 11.32 -1.21 3.16
N VAL A 120 11.16 -1.19 1.84
CA VAL A 120 11.63 -2.28 0.97
C VAL A 120 13.15 -2.44 1.10
N VAL A 121 13.90 -1.35 1.06
CA VAL A 121 15.37 -1.38 1.13
C VAL A 121 15.87 -1.73 2.53
N GLU A 122 15.27 -1.18 3.57
CA GLU A 122 15.74 -1.34 4.95
C GLU A 122 15.31 -2.68 5.59
N GLU A 123 14.20 -3.27 5.13
CA GLU A 123 13.63 -4.44 5.77
C GLU A 123 13.40 -5.61 4.83
N VAL A 124 12.59 -5.39 3.77
CA VAL A 124 12.07 -6.50 2.96
C VAL A 124 13.21 -7.21 2.24
N ILE A 125 14.11 -6.46 1.60
CA ILE A 125 15.25 -7.03 0.87
C ILE A 125 16.21 -7.74 1.84
N PRO A 126 16.72 -7.13 2.92
CA PRO A 126 17.62 -7.81 3.84
C PRO A 126 17.00 -9.05 4.49
N GLU A 127 15.72 -8.98 4.88
CA GLU A 127 15.04 -10.11 5.50
C GLU A 127 14.82 -11.26 4.50
N SER A 128 14.46 -10.96 3.26
CA SER A 128 14.27 -11.98 2.22
C SER A 128 15.55 -12.75 1.89
N GLN A 129 16.70 -12.09 2.00
CA GLN A 129 18.01 -12.69 1.72
C GLN A 129 18.64 -13.40 2.94
N SER A 130 18.10 -13.21 4.14
CA SER A 130 18.66 -13.76 5.39
C SER A 130 18.65 -15.29 5.49
N GLY A 131 17.82 -15.96 4.66
CA GLY A 131 17.68 -17.42 4.61
C GLY A 131 18.70 -18.18 3.75
N GLY A 132 19.69 -17.49 3.17
CA GLY A 132 20.72 -18.11 2.30
C GLY A 132 20.26 -18.36 0.87
N ASN A 133 19.05 -17.97 0.48
CA ASN A 133 18.48 -18.13 -0.87
C ASN A 133 18.36 -16.77 -1.58
N ALA A 134 19.43 -15.97 -1.57
CA ALA A 134 19.44 -14.61 -2.10
C ALA A 134 19.00 -14.52 -3.56
N ASP A 135 19.43 -15.44 -4.40
CA ASP A 135 19.08 -15.44 -5.83
C ASP A 135 17.58 -15.67 -6.05
N ILE A 136 16.99 -16.62 -5.32
CA ILE A 136 15.54 -16.90 -5.40
C ILE A 136 14.75 -15.69 -4.90
N ALA A 137 15.18 -15.07 -3.81
CA ALA A 137 14.56 -13.87 -3.27
C ALA A 137 14.62 -12.70 -4.27
N THR A 138 15.77 -12.50 -4.90
CA THR A 138 15.98 -11.46 -5.92
C THR A 138 15.11 -11.72 -7.16
N MET A 139 15.05 -12.95 -7.65
CA MET A 139 14.17 -13.31 -8.77
C MET A 139 12.68 -13.10 -8.42
N GLY A 140 12.27 -13.44 -7.20
CA GLY A 140 10.92 -13.18 -6.70
C GLY A 140 10.58 -11.70 -6.65
N LEU A 141 11.51 -10.86 -6.20
CA LEU A 141 11.36 -9.40 -6.18
C LEU A 141 11.20 -8.82 -7.60
N ILE A 142 12.05 -9.25 -8.54
CA ILE A 142 11.97 -8.81 -9.94
C ILE A 142 10.64 -9.25 -10.57
N ALA A 143 10.24 -10.50 -10.36
CA ALA A 143 8.97 -11.02 -10.88
C ALA A 143 7.77 -10.24 -10.31
N GLY A 144 7.75 -9.96 -9.01
CA GLY A 144 6.73 -9.14 -8.36
C GLY A 144 6.68 -7.73 -8.92
N PHE A 145 7.84 -7.09 -9.10
CA PHE A 145 7.93 -5.76 -9.71
C PHE A 145 7.35 -5.74 -11.14
N ILE A 146 7.71 -6.72 -11.97
CA ILE A 146 7.19 -6.82 -13.35
C ILE A 146 5.67 -7.01 -13.35
N ILE A 147 5.14 -7.87 -12.48
CA ILE A 147 3.69 -8.12 -12.39
C ILE A 147 2.97 -6.83 -11.99
N MET A 148 3.44 -6.12 -10.95
CA MET A 148 2.82 -4.88 -10.51
C MET A 148 2.92 -3.79 -11.58
N MET A 149 4.05 -3.64 -12.24
CA MET A 149 4.21 -2.69 -13.35
C MET A 149 3.26 -3.00 -14.51
N CYS A 150 3.07 -4.28 -14.85
CA CYS A 150 2.12 -4.69 -15.90
C CYS A 150 0.67 -4.37 -15.50
N LEU A 151 0.31 -4.59 -14.23
CA LEU A 151 -1.03 -4.26 -13.72
C LEU A 151 -1.26 -2.76 -13.72
N ASP A 152 -0.30 -1.96 -13.28
CA ASP A 152 -0.36 -0.51 -13.27
C ASP A 152 -0.59 0.03 -14.70
N VAL A 153 0.23 -0.38 -15.67
CA VAL A 153 0.10 0.05 -17.07
C VAL A 153 -1.19 -0.46 -17.73
N ALA A 154 -1.69 -1.64 -17.36
CA ALA A 154 -2.87 -2.23 -17.97
C ALA A 154 -4.20 -1.68 -17.39
N LEU A 155 -4.19 -1.26 -16.12
CA LEU A 155 -5.38 -0.80 -15.39
C LEU A 155 -5.40 0.73 -15.17
N GLY A 156 -4.24 1.40 -15.20
CA GLY A 156 -4.10 2.86 -15.09
C GLY A 156 -4.17 3.52 -16.42
#